data_95e0c212662489ec8407a70b8a7b9a9d
#
_entry.id   95e0c212662489ec8407a70b8a7b9a9d
#
_cell.length_a   1.000
_cell.length_b   1.000
_cell.length_c   1.000
_cell.angle_alpha   90.00
_cell.angle_beta   90.00
_cell.angle_gamma   90.00
#
_symmetry.space_group_name_H-M   'P 1'
#
loop_
_entity.id
_entity.type
_entity.pdbx_description
1 polymer ?
#
loop_
_entity_poly.entity_id
_entity_poly.type
_entity_poly.pdbx_seq_one_letter_code
_entity_poly.pdbx_strand_id
1 'polypeptide(L)'
;MTTAANTKENPVTTTQTVPVRLDFEAHAGGFYKALAHLDQAATKELDKVDFDVRLRELVRIRASQLNGCAFCIDMHTKDARAAGESEQRIYALSAWRETPFFSARDRAALALTESVTLMAGTHVPDADFEQAAAE
;
A
#
# COMPACT_ATOMS: atom_id res chain seq x y z
N MET A 1 -0.71 -25.24 -41.42
CA MET A 1 -0.46 -23.77 -41.59
C MET A 1 -0.86 -23.12 -40.30
N THR A 2 0.10 -22.84 -39.44
CA THR A 2 -0.10 -22.30 -38.09
C THR A 2 0.23 -20.81 -38.15
N THR A 3 -0.79 -19.97 -38.04
CA THR A 3 -0.63 -18.50 -37.98
C THR A 3 -0.15 -18.11 -36.59
N ALA A 4 1.08 -17.69 -36.48
CA ALA A 4 1.63 -17.06 -35.27
C ALA A 4 0.95 -15.71 -35.04
N ALA A 5 0.29 -15.56 -33.90
CA ALA A 5 -0.25 -14.29 -33.46
C ALA A 5 0.92 -13.38 -33.06
N ASN A 6 1.14 -12.33 -33.84
CA ASN A 6 2.11 -11.29 -33.56
C ASN A 6 1.53 -10.34 -32.50
N THR A 7 1.82 -10.59 -31.23
CA THR A 7 1.53 -9.66 -30.14
C THR A 7 2.53 -8.49 -30.25
N LYS A 8 2.10 -7.41 -30.90
CA LYS A 8 2.80 -6.13 -30.82
C LYS A 8 2.64 -5.60 -29.39
N GLU A 9 3.70 -5.70 -28.60
CA GLU A 9 3.81 -4.93 -27.38
C GLU A 9 3.76 -3.43 -27.74
N ASN A 10 2.73 -2.76 -27.26
CA ASN A 10 2.64 -1.31 -27.36
C ASN A 10 3.68 -0.71 -26.39
N PRO A 11 4.74 -0.03 -26.86
CA PRO A 11 5.65 0.62 -25.94
C PRO A 11 4.89 1.73 -25.20
N VAL A 12 4.84 1.64 -23.87
CA VAL A 12 4.38 2.74 -23.05
C VAL A 12 5.37 3.88 -23.20
N THR A 13 5.06 4.80 -24.10
CA THR A 13 5.87 6.00 -24.33
C THR A 13 5.60 6.96 -23.17
N THR A 14 6.44 6.94 -22.15
CA THR A 14 6.44 7.93 -21.07
C THR A 14 6.91 9.27 -21.63
N THR A 15 5.98 10.14 -21.97
CA THR A 15 6.28 11.46 -22.55
C THR A 15 6.09 12.62 -21.57
N GLN A 16 5.64 12.37 -20.34
CA GLN A 16 5.49 13.42 -19.34
C GLN A 16 6.46 13.23 -18.18
N THR A 17 7.37 14.18 -18.03
CA THR A 17 8.14 14.36 -16.81
C THR A 17 7.26 15.13 -15.80
N VAL A 18 6.90 14.49 -14.68
CA VAL A 18 6.27 15.20 -13.56
C VAL A 18 7.36 16.01 -12.86
N PRO A 19 7.28 17.35 -12.84
CA PRO A 19 8.32 18.15 -12.21
C PRO A 19 8.36 17.90 -10.69
N VAL A 20 9.56 17.73 -10.16
CA VAL A 20 9.78 17.67 -8.72
C VAL A 20 9.50 19.05 -8.14
N ARG A 21 8.51 19.16 -7.23
CA ARG A 21 8.14 20.43 -6.59
C ARG A 21 9.17 20.90 -5.57
N LEU A 22 9.74 19.94 -4.82
CA LEU A 22 10.73 20.16 -3.80
C LEU A 22 11.58 18.88 -3.66
N ASP A 23 12.88 19.02 -3.74
CA ASP A 23 13.81 17.96 -3.33
C ASP A 23 13.91 17.98 -1.80
N PHE A 24 13.00 17.24 -1.18
CA PHE A 24 12.86 17.20 0.27
C PHE A 24 14.10 16.60 0.95
N GLU A 25 14.71 15.59 0.35
CA GLU A 25 15.90 14.95 0.90
C GLU A 25 17.10 15.91 0.91
N ALA A 26 17.31 16.66 -0.17
CA ALA A 26 18.37 17.65 -0.25
C ALA A 26 18.19 18.81 0.75
N HIS A 27 16.94 19.24 0.98
CA HIS A 27 16.65 20.39 1.85
C HIS A 27 16.46 20.03 3.34
N ALA A 28 16.00 18.81 3.64
CA ALA A 28 15.68 18.36 5.00
C ALA A 28 16.15 16.92 5.27
N GLY A 29 17.38 16.59 4.83
CA GLY A 29 17.91 15.23 4.89
C GLY A 29 17.93 14.60 6.28
N GLY A 30 18.14 15.41 7.33
CA GLY A 30 18.04 14.92 8.72
C GLY A 30 16.64 14.47 9.09
N PHE A 31 15.62 15.22 8.70
CA PHE A 31 14.23 14.88 8.93
C PHE A 31 13.81 13.66 8.10
N TYR A 32 14.22 13.62 6.82
CA TYR A 32 13.97 12.46 5.95
C TYR A 32 14.51 11.16 6.55
N LYS A 33 15.75 11.18 7.06
CA LYS A 33 16.36 10.02 7.74
C LYS A 33 15.62 9.64 9.02
N ALA A 34 15.11 10.60 9.78
CA ALA A 34 14.34 10.33 10.99
C ALA A 34 13.00 9.62 10.66
N LEU A 35 12.32 10.02 9.57
CA LEU A 35 11.12 9.34 9.09
C LEU A 35 11.43 7.90 8.64
N ALA A 36 12.52 7.68 7.92
CA ALA A 36 12.94 6.34 7.51
C ALA A 36 13.26 5.45 8.73
N HIS A 37 13.90 6.00 9.76
CA HIS A 37 14.15 5.27 11.00
C HIS A 37 12.86 4.94 11.76
N LEU A 38 11.86 5.83 11.75
CA LEU A 38 10.55 5.58 12.35
C LEU A 38 9.85 4.40 11.66
N ASP A 39 9.82 4.37 10.33
CA ASP A 39 9.25 3.26 9.56
C ASP A 39 9.98 1.92 9.86
N GLN A 40 11.31 1.95 9.90
CA GLN A 40 12.11 0.78 10.26
C GLN A 40 11.82 0.28 11.69
N ALA A 41 11.65 1.20 12.65
CA ALA A 41 11.31 0.84 14.03
C ALA A 41 9.93 0.19 14.11
N ALA A 42 8.92 0.76 13.44
CA ALA A 42 7.58 0.19 13.34
C ALA A 42 7.61 -1.20 12.69
N THR A 43 8.35 -1.36 11.60
CA THR A 43 8.55 -2.66 10.93
C THR A 43 9.12 -3.71 11.88
N LYS A 44 10.16 -3.37 12.67
CA LYS A 44 10.75 -4.29 13.65
C LYS A 44 9.78 -4.70 14.76
N GLU A 45 8.88 -3.83 15.18
CA GLU A 45 7.86 -4.22 16.16
C GLU A 45 6.84 -5.20 15.56
N LEU A 46 6.44 -5.00 14.31
CA LEU A 46 5.57 -5.95 13.58
C LEU A 46 6.25 -7.32 13.37
N ASP A 47 7.55 -7.33 13.07
CA ASP A 47 8.33 -8.57 12.89
C ASP A 47 8.41 -9.39 14.21
N LYS A 48 8.39 -8.75 15.40
CA LYS A 48 8.39 -9.45 16.69
C LYS A 48 7.12 -10.25 16.97
N VAL A 49 6.03 -9.89 16.33
CA VAL A 49 4.71 -10.54 16.51
C VAL A 49 4.30 -11.34 15.27
N ASP A 50 5.24 -11.65 14.39
CA ASP A 50 5.01 -12.38 13.13
C ASP A 50 3.85 -11.81 12.30
N PHE A 51 3.75 -10.48 12.24
CA PHE A 51 2.71 -9.82 11.44
C PHE A 51 2.94 -10.13 9.95
N ASP A 52 1.92 -10.66 9.28
CA ASP A 52 2.02 -11.07 7.86
C ASP A 52 2.50 -9.92 6.99
N VAL A 53 3.66 -10.12 6.34
CA VAL A 53 4.30 -9.12 5.47
C VAL A 53 3.38 -8.72 4.32
N ARG A 54 2.59 -9.64 3.76
CA ARG A 54 1.65 -9.36 2.67
C ARG A 54 0.54 -8.44 3.15
N LEU A 55 -0.04 -8.70 4.32
CA LEU A 55 -1.04 -7.81 4.92
C LEU A 55 -0.45 -6.43 5.21
N ARG A 56 0.78 -6.36 5.73
CA ARG A 56 1.48 -5.09 5.93
C ARG A 56 1.59 -4.28 4.65
N GLU A 57 1.96 -4.92 3.54
CA GLU A 57 2.06 -4.22 2.26
C GLU A 57 0.69 -3.83 1.70
N LEU A 58 -0.37 -4.64 1.86
CA LEU A 58 -1.73 -4.26 1.49
C LEU A 58 -2.23 -3.02 2.24
N VAL A 59 -1.96 -2.94 3.54
CA VAL A 59 -2.25 -1.75 4.37
C VAL A 59 -1.52 -0.52 3.82
N ARG A 60 -0.23 -0.64 3.51
CA ARG A 60 0.59 0.44 2.94
C ARG A 60 0.09 0.88 1.57
N ILE A 61 -0.26 -0.08 0.69
CA ILE A 61 -0.84 0.22 -0.62
C ILE A 61 -2.18 0.96 -0.44
N ARG A 62 -3.05 0.49 0.46
CA ARG A 62 -4.35 1.13 0.67
C ARG A 62 -4.22 2.55 1.18
N ALA A 63 -3.40 2.81 2.17
CA ALA A 63 -3.10 4.16 2.64
C ALA A 63 -2.53 5.05 1.52
N SER A 64 -1.66 4.48 0.68
CA SER A 64 -1.08 5.19 -0.47
C SER A 64 -2.10 5.55 -1.53
N GLN A 65 -3.09 4.67 -1.79
CA GLN A 65 -4.21 4.93 -2.71
C GLN A 65 -5.06 6.09 -2.21
N LEU A 66 -5.40 6.10 -0.92
CA LEU A 66 -6.21 7.17 -0.29
C LEU A 66 -5.49 8.51 -0.32
N ASN A 67 -4.18 8.51 -0.10
CA ASN A 67 -3.35 9.71 -0.13
C ASN A 67 -2.95 10.16 -1.55
N GLY A 68 -3.22 9.36 -2.59
CA GLY A 68 -2.83 9.66 -3.96
C GLY A 68 -1.31 9.67 -4.19
N CYS A 69 -0.55 8.89 -3.40
CA CYS A 69 0.91 8.84 -3.48
C CYS A 69 1.36 7.82 -4.54
N ALA A 70 1.61 8.29 -5.78
CA ALA A 70 2.02 7.41 -6.87
C ALA A 70 3.33 6.66 -6.60
N PHE A 71 4.34 7.32 -6.02
CA PHE A 71 5.60 6.70 -5.62
C PHE A 71 5.39 5.56 -4.62
N CYS A 72 4.56 5.81 -3.59
CA CYS A 72 4.30 4.81 -2.55
C CYS A 72 3.53 3.60 -3.11
N ILE A 73 2.55 3.85 -4.01
CA ILE A 73 1.81 2.77 -4.67
C ILE A 73 2.76 1.90 -5.50
N ASP A 74 3.63 2.50 -6.31
CA ASP A 74 4.60 1.77 -7.13
C ASP A 74 5.55 0.94 -6.27
N MET A 75 6.11 1.52 -5.22
CA MET A 75 7.03 0.86 -4.30
C MET A 75 6.35 -0.33 -3.59
N HIS A 76 5.25 -0.07 -2.87
CA HIS A 76 4.59 -1.10 -2.06
C HIS A 76 3.92 -2.20 -2.88
N THR A 77 3.47 -1.92 -4.11
CA THR A 77 2.97 -2.99 -4.98
C THR A 77 4.09 -3.94 -5.45
N LYS A 78 5.30 -3.43 -5.66
CA LYS A 78 6.49 -4.26 -5.95
C LYS A 78 6.88 -5.11 -4.74
N ASP A 79 6.89 -4.50 -3.54
CA ASP A 79 7.23 -5.17 -2.29
C ASP A 79 6.20 -6.26 -1.95
N ALA A 80 4.90 -5.98 -2.13
CA ALA A 80 3.83 -6.97 -1.96
C ALA A 80 4.03 -8.19 -2.87
N ARG A 81 4.34 -7.98 -4.16
CA ARG A 81 4.63 -9.06 -5.09
C ARG A 81 5.87 -9.86 -4.67
N ALA A 82 6.92 -9.18 -4.24
CA ALA A 82 8.14 -9.83 -3.75
C ALA A 82 7.86 -10.68 -2.50
N ALA A 83 6.90 -10.26 -1.66
CA ALA A 83 6.41 -11.02 -0.51
C ALA A 83 5.45 -12.17 -0.87
N GLY A 84 5.12 -12.35 -2.17
CA GLY A 84 4.22 -13.41 -2.64
C GLY A 84 2.74 -13.06 -2.60
N GLU A 85 2.39 -11.76 -2.55
CA GLU A 85 1.00 -11.34 -2.67
C GLU A 85 0.49 -11.52 -4.11
N SER A 86 -0.78 -11.88 -4.25
CA SER A 86 -1.38 -12.14 -5.56
C SER A 86 -1.73 -10.85 -6.29
N GLU A 87 -1.53 -10.83 -7.60
CA GLU A 87 -1.95 -9.74 -8.48
C GLU A 87 -3.44 -9.44 -8.33
N GLN A 88 -4.27 -10.49 -8.18
CA GLN A 88 -5.70 -10.35 -8.01
C GLN A 88 -6.07 -9.51 -6.77
N ARG A 89 -5.42 -9.76 -5.63
CA ARG A 89 -5.67 -8.99 -4.40
C ARG A 89 -5.14 -7.56 -4.51
N ILE A 90 -3.97 -7.38 -5.12
CA ILE A 90 -3.41 -6.04 -5.36
C ILE A 90 -4.35 -5.21 -6.23
N TYR A 91 -4.86 -5.76 -7.34
CA TYR A 91 -5.75 -5.04 -8.24
C TYR A 91 -7.13 -4.76 -7.63
N ALA A 92 -7.66 -5.69 -6.82
CA ALA A 92 -8.96 -5.56 -6.18
C ALA A 92 -8.94 -4.68 -4.91
N LEU A 93 -7.76 -4.27 -4.44
CA LEU A 93 -7.60 -3.63 -3.13
C LEU A 93 -8.40 -2.32 -2.98
N SER A 94 -8.58 -1.55 -4.03
CA SER A 94 -9.39 -0.32 -3.98
C SER A 94 -10.89 -0.58 -3.75
N ALA A 95 -11.34 -1.80 -4.07
CA ALA A 95 -12.72 -2.26 -3.91
C ALA A 95 -12.81 -3.49 -2.98
N TRP A 96 -11.93 -3.59 -2.01
CA TRP A 96 -11.77 -4.77 -1.15
C TRP A 96 -13.06 -5.20 -0.45
N ARG A 97 -13.94 -4.27 -0.12
CA ARG A 97 -15.22 -4.58 0.55
C ARG A 97 -16.16 -5.42 -0.32
N GLU A 98 -16.10 -5.25 -1.63
CA GLU A 98 -16.99 -5.88 -2.62
C GLU A 98 -16.43 -7.21 -3.16
N THR A 99 -15.27 -7.69 -2.67
CA THR A 99 -14.63 -8.89 -3.18
C THR A 99 -14.50 -9.97 -2.09
N PRO A 100 -14.48 -11.28 -2.44
CA PRO A 100 -14.27 -12.36 -1.49
C PRO A 100 -12.79 -12.65 -1.19
N PHE A 101 -11.84 -11.84 -1.69
CA PHE A 101 -10.41 -12.16 -1.69
C PHE A 101 -9.68 -11.82 -0.38
N PHE A 102 -10.35 -11.17 0.55
CA PHE A 102 -9.78 -10.69 1.80
C PHE A 102 -10.42 -11.40 2.99
N SER A 103 -9.58 -11.95 3.87
CA SER A 103 -9.99 -12.59 5.12
C SER A 103 -10.63 -11.58 6.10
N ALA A 104 -11.21 -12.07 7.19
CA ALA A 104 -11.73 -11.20 8.25
C ALA A 104 -10.63 -10.28 8.80
N ARG A 105 -9.44 -10.83 9.06
CA ARG A 105 -8.26 -10.08 9.50
C ARG A 105 -7.83 -9.01 8.50
N ASP A 106 -7.75 -9.34 7.21
CA ASP A 106 -7.41 -8.35 6.18
C ASP A 106 -8.43 -7.21 6.16
N ARG A 107 -9.73 -7.55 6.22
CA ARG A 107 -10.84 -6.58 6.21
C ARG A 107 -10.80 -5.64 7.42
N ALA A 108 -10.53 -6.16 8.60
CA ALA A 108 -10.39 -5.38 9.82
C ALA A 108 -9.19 -4.41 9.72
N ALA A 109 -8.03 -4.89 9.28
CA ALA A 109 -6.85 -4.08 9.09
C ALA A 109 -7.07 -2.99 8.02
N LEU A 110 -7.73 -3.30 6.90
CA LEU A 110 -8.02 -2.34 5.84
C LEU A 110 -9.07 -1.30 6.27
N ALA A 111 -10.09 -1.68 7.05
CA ALA A 111 -11.06 -0.75 7.61
C ALA A 111 -10.38 0.26 8.55
N LEU A 112 -9.57 -0.23 9.49
CA LEU A 112 -8.80 0.64 10.38
C LEU A 112 -7.82 1.53 9.62
N THR A 113 -7.17 1.00 8.57
CA THR A 113 -6.28 1.78 7.70
C THR A 113 -7.01 2.96 7.06
N GLU A 114 -8.22 2.73 6.53
CA GLU A 114 -9.02 3.80 5.93
C GLU A 114 -9.43 4.84 6.96
N SER A 115 -9.91 4.40 8.12
CA SER A 115 -10.32 5.30 9.21
C SER A 115 -9.18 6.17 9.71
N VAL A 116 -7.99 5.60 9.90
CA VAL A 116 -6.80 6.35 10.35
C VAL A 116 -6.28 7.27 9.25
N THR A 117 -6.25 6.81 7.98
CA THR A 117 -5.76 7.64 6.87
C THR A 117 -6.67 8.85 6.61
N LEU A 118 -7.99 8.68 6.79
CA LEU A 118 -9.01 9.71 6.59
C LEU A 118 -9.47 10.34 7.92
N MET A 119 -8.63 10.35 8.93
CA MET A 119 -8.93 10.73 10.32
C MET A 119 -9.67 12.05 10.46
N ALA A 120 -9.38 13.04 9.61
CA ALA A 120 -10.05 14.33 9.63
C ALA A 120 -11.59 14.23 9.39
N GLY A 121 -12.05 13.19 8.70
CA GLY A 121 -13.48 12.95 8.43
C GLY A 121 -14.08 11.82 9.25
N THR A 122 -13.30 10.81 9.58
CA THR A 122 -13.78 9.58 10.26
C THR A 122 -13.70 9.66 11.78
N HIS A 123 -12.74 10.43 12.31
CA HIS A 123 -12.38 10.48 13.73
C HIS A 123 -12.02 9.11 14.34
N VAL A 124 -11.69 8.13 13.49
CA VAL A 124 -11.35 6.75 13.87
C VAL A 124 -12.38 6.14 14.82
N PRO A 125 -13.52 5.64 14.33
CA PRO A 125 -14.58 5.07 15.17
C PRO A 125 -14.04 3.91 16.02
N ASP A 126 -14.49 3.82 17.28
CA ASP A 126 -14.12 2.74 18.21
C ASP A 126 -14.37 1.35 17.61
N ALA A 127 -15.46 1.20 16.83
CA ALA A 127 -15.81 -0.05 16.18
C ALA A 127 -14.73 -0.57 15.20
N ASP A 128 -14.06 0.31 14.44
CA ASP A 128 -12.99 -0.08 13.53
C ASP A 128 -11.75 -0.53 14.31
N PHE A 129 -11.45 0.15 15.41
CA PHE A 129 -10.36 -0.24 16.31
C PHE A 129 -10.66 -1.58 17.01
N GLU A 130 -11.84 -1.74 17.58
CA GLU A 130 -12.26 -2.96 18.29
C GLU A 130 -12.26 -4.17 17.35
N GLN A 131 -12.74 -4.00 16.12
CA GLN A 131 -12.72 -5.05 15.11
C GLN A 131 -11.27 -5.47 14.76
N ALA A 132 -10.37 -4.50 14.57
CA ALA A 132 -8.97 -4.80 14.27
C ALA A 132 -8.24 -5.44 15.46
N ALA A 133 -8.60 -5.07 16.69
CA ALA A 133 -8.01 -5.65 17.90
C ALA A 133 -8.50 -7.08 18.20
N ALA A 134 -9.62 -7.49 17.62
CA ALA A 134 -10.20 -8.83 17.80
C ALA A 134 -9.63 -9.88 16.84
N GLU A 135 -8.92 -9.49 15.76
CA GLU A 135 -8.36 -10.34 14.70
C GLU A 135 -6.83 -10.48 14.82
#